data_a9caf6eb21ac93d5ff4d0f81a7b04f4f
#
_entry.id   a9caf6eb21ac93d5ff4d0f81a7b04f4f
#
_cell.length_a   1.000
_cell.length_b   1.000
_cell.length_c   1.000
_cell.angle_alpha   90.00
_cell.angle_beta   90.00
_cell.angle_gamma   90.00
#
_symmetry.space_group_name_H-M   'P 1'
#
loop_
_entity.id
_entity.type
_entity.pdbx_description
1 polymer ?
#
loop_
_entity_poly.entity_id
_entity_poly.type
_entity_poly.pdbx_seq_one_letter_code
_entity_poly.pdbx_strand_id
1 'polypeptide(L)'
;MEPLQKLDLEYLTRLQVAHMSHIYYENLDILAGKLTSLNRDVLFNKIIENNRGGVCSELNTLFNWLLESLGFEVISYSTRIIAKSALIQAQTHRAMGVIIDGKTYFTDVGFNYEHHRIPLLLKENFLQTDGECQYQFTRDEFWGWVLWQGLPESKW
;
A
#
# COMPACT_ATOMS: atom_id res chain seq x y z
N MET A 1 -6.81 8.34 32.24
CA MET A 1 -6.94 8.67 30.80
C MET A 1 -5.79 7.99 30.12
N GLU A 2 -6.04 6.96 29.32
CA GLU A 2 -4.96 6.38 28.51
C GLU A 2 -4.36 7.44 27.59
N PRO A 3 -3.03 7.46 27.41
CA PRO A 3 -2.44 8.40 26.48
C PRO A 3 -3.01 8.15 25.10
N LEU A 4 -3.48 9.21 24.44
CA LEU A 4 -3.89 9.13 23.03
C LEU A 4 -2.75 8.53 22.22
N GLN A 5 -3.04 7.48 21.45
CA GLN A 5 -2.04 6.83 20.59
C GLN A 5 -1.42 7.88 19.66
N LYS A 6 -0.10 8.00 19.70
CA LYS A 6 0.61 8.94 18.83
C LYS A 6 0.53 8.48 17.38
N LEU A 7 0.16 9.40 16.49
CA LEU A 7 0.10 9.15 15.04
C LEU A 7 1.50 9.34 14.44
N ASP A 8 2.38 8.38 14.66
CA ASP A 8 3.75 8.41 14.20
C ASP A 8 4.06 7.24 13.24
N LEU A 9 5.29 7.21 12.74
CA LEU A 9 5.75 6.20 11.81
C LEU A 9 5.74 4.78 12.43
N GLU A 10 6.02 4.66 13.71
CA GLU A 10 5.99 3.37 14.39
C GLU A 10 4.57 2.80 14.41
N TYR A 11 3.59 3.63 14.75
CA TYR A 11 2.19 3.22 14.75
C TYR A 11 1.70 2.87 13.34
N LEU A 12 2.02 3.68 12.33
CA LEU A 12 1.70 3.38 10.93
C LEU A 12 2.33 2.05 10.49
N THR A 13 3.58 1.81 10.85
CA THR A 13 4.27 0.54 10.53
C THR A 13 3.57 -0.66 11.16
N ARG A 14 3.20 -0.56 12.41
CA ARG A 14 2.45 -1.63 13.11
C ARG A 14 1.10 -1.91 12.44
N LEU A 15 0.38 -0.88 12.03
CA LEU A 15 -0.89 -1.03 11.33
C LEU A 15 -0.71 -1.72 9.97
N GLN A 16 0.29 -1.29 9.18
CA GLN A 16 0.59 -1.90 7.89
C GLN A 16 0.97 -3.38 8.05
N VAL A 17 1.89 -3.69 8.95
CA VAL A 17 2.32 -5.07 9.24
C VAL A 17 1.15 -5.92 9.72
N ALA A 18 0.32 -5.40 10.63
CA ALA A 18 -0.85 -6.11 11.12
C ALA A 18 -1.85 -6.41 10.00
N HIS A 19 -2.16 -5.43 9.14
CA HIS A 19 -3.05 -5.62 8.00
C HIS A 19 -2.53 -6.73 7.08
N MET A 20 -1.26 -6.63 6.64
CA MET A 20 -0.65 -7.60 5.73
C MET A 20 -0.51 -9.01 6.33
N SER A 21 -0.45 -9.13 7.65
CA SER A 21 -0.33 -10.42 8.35
C SER A 21 -1.66 -11.14 8.56
N HIS A 22 -2.78 -10.43 8.51
CA HIS A 22 -4.10 -10.99 8.84
C HIS A 22 -5.08 -10.95 7.67
N ILE A 23 -4.86 -10.10 6.66
CA ILE A 23 -5.77 -9.93 5.54
C ILE A 23 -5.04 -10.31 4.25
N TYR A 24 -5.55 -11.32 3.55
CA TYR A 24 -4.90 -11.88 2.38
C TYR A 24 -5.32 -11.18 1.09
N TYR A 25 -4.38 -11.09 0.15
CA TYR A 25 -4.72 -10.77 -1.23
C TYR A 25 -5.44 -11.97 -1.86
N GLU A 26 -6.65 -11.73 -2.44
CA GLU A 26 -7.39 -12.77 -3.16
C GLU A 26 -8.31 -12.14 -4.23
N ASN A 27 -8.54 -12.88 -5.30
CA ASN A 27 -9.36 -12.45 -6.43
C ASN A 27 -10.54 -13.40 -6.73
N LEU A 28 -10.95 -14.20 -5.75
CA LEU A 28 -11.98 -15.24 -5.93
C LEU A 28 -13.32 -14.67 -6.39
N ASP A 29 -13.71 -13.49 -5.93
CA ASP A 29 -14.95 -12.85 -6.35
C ASP A 29 -14.88 -12.44 -7.83
N ILE A 30 -13.73 -11.96 -8.32
CA ILE A 30 -13.53 -11.64 -9.73
C ILE A 30 -13.62 -12.91 -10.59
N LEU A 31 -12.96 -13.98 -10.15
CA LEU A 31 -13.05 -15.28 -10.84
C LEU A 31 -14.47 -15.85 -10.86
N ALA A 32 -15.26 -15.55 -9.84
CA ALA A 32 -16.68 -15.91 -9.78
C ALA A 32 -17.60 -14.92 -10.55
N GLY A 33 -17.03 -13.97 -11.30
CA GLY A 33 -17.78 -12.98 -12.08
C GLY A 33 -18.47 -11.89 -11.26
N LYS A 34 -18.13 -11.73 -9.98
CA LYS A 34 -18.65 -10.67 -9.13
C LYS A 34 -17.86 -9.37 -9.33
N LEU A 35 -18.57 -8.26 -9.31
CA LEU A 35 -17.94 -6.94 -9.33
C LEU A 35 -17.34 -6.61 -7.98
N THR A 36 -16.13 -6.03 -8.00
CA THR A 36 -15.51 -5.45 -6.79
C THR A 36 -16.25 -4.18 -6.38
N SER A 37 -16.38 -3.96 -5.08
CA SER A 37 -17.00 -2.76 -4.53
C SER A 37 -15.96 -1.98 -3.70
N LEU A 38 -15.98 -0.66 -3.82
CA LEU A 38 -15.19 0.24 -2.95
C LEU A 38 -16.06 0.91 -1.88
N ASN A 39 -17.31 0.46 -1.74
CA ASN A 39 -18.19 0.93 -0.68
C ASN A 39 -17.67 0.42 0.68
N ARG A 40 -17.58 1.33 1.64
CA ARG A 40 -17.02 1.08 2.98
C ARG A 40 -17.69 -0.10 3.69
N ASP A 41 -19.01 -0.11 3.74
CA ASP A 41 -19.76 -1.13 4.49
C ASP A 41 -19.63 -2.51 3.82
N VAL A 42 -19.60 -2.53 2.50
CA VAL A 42 -19.41 -3.76 1.72
C VAL A 42 -18.01 -4.33 1.96
N LEU A 43 -16.98 -3.47 1.95
CA LEU A 43 -15.61 -3.89 2.23
C LEU A 43 -15.44 -4.38 3.66
N PHE A 44 -15.99 -3.65 4.63
CA PHE A 44 -15.93 -4.04 6.04
C PHE A 44 -16.60 -5.38 6.27
N ASN A 45 -17.82 -5.57 5.74
CA ASN A 45 -18.53 -6.84 5.85
C ASN A 45 -17.74 -7.99 5.20
N LYS A 46 -17.23 -7.79 3.97
CA LYS A 46 -16.46 -8.81 3.26
C LYS A 46 -15.17 -9.18 4.01
N ILE A 47 -14.35 -8.19 4.32
CA ILE A 47 -12.96 -8.41 4.74
C ILE A 47 -12.89 -8.63 6.25
N ILE A 48 -13.61 -7.84 7.05
CA ILE A 48 -13.51 -7.89 8.51
C ILE A 48 -14.50 -8.89 9.09
N GLU A 49 -15.79 -8.78 8.78
CA GLU A 49 -16.80 -9.63 9.39
C GLU A 49 -16.78 -11.06 8.84
N ASN A 50 -16.54 -11.24 7.56
CA ASN A 50 -16.50 -12.56 6.91
C ASN A 50 -15.09 -13.12 6.72
N ASN A 51 -14.04 -12.45 7.24
CA ASN A 51 -12.64 -12.89 7.16
C ASN A 51 -12.19 -13.26 5.74
N ARG A 52 -12.70 -12.54 4.73
CA ARG A 52 -12.27 -12.66 3.34
C ARG A 52 -11.07 -11.75 3.09
N GLY A 53 -10.34 -12.04 2.03
CA GLY A 53 -9.38 -11.10 1.47
C GLY A 53 -10.00 -10.18 0.41
N GLY A 54 -9.13 -9.59 -0.39
CA GLY A 54 -9.55 -8.74 -1.50
C GLY A 54 -8.43 -8.44 -2.48
N VAL A 55 -8.76 -7.76 -3.56
CA VAL A 55 -7.79 -7.24 -4.51
C VAL A 55 -7.21 -5.91 -4.04
N CYS A 56 -6.16 -5.43 -4.69
CA CYS A 56 -5.42 -4.22 -4.32
C CYS A 56 -6.30 -3.00 -4.02
N SER A 57 -7.30 -2.76 -4.87
CA SER A 57 -8.21 -1.62 -4.67
C SER A 57 -9.10 -1.77 -3.43
N GLU A 58 -9.55 -2.98 -3.12
CA GLU A 58 -10.35 -3.27 -1.94
C GLU A 58 -9.53 -3.12 -0.65
N LEU A 59 -8.35 -3.76 -0.60
CA LEU A 59 -7.47 -3.76 0.55
C LEU A 59 -6.97 -2.35 0.88
N ASN A 60 -6.45 -1.64 -0.12
CA ASN A 60 -5.95 -0.27 0.08
C ASN A 60 -7.07 0.73 0.38
N THR A 61 -8.30 0.51 -0.12
CA THR A 61 -9.44 1.36 0.24
C THR A 61 -9.83 1.17 1.70
N LEU A 62 -9.91 -0.08 2.17
CA LEU A 62 -10.22 -0.38 3.56
C LEU A 62 -9.15 0.18 4.51
N PHE A 63 -7.87 0.03 4.15
CA PHE A 63 -6.76 0.53 4.97
C PHE A 63 -6.70 2.06 4.97
N ASN A 64 -6.92 2.73 3.83
CA ASN A 64 -7.05 4.18 3.76
C ASN A 64 -8.12 4.68 4.74
N TRP A 65 -9.29 4.06 4.70
CA TRP A 65 -10.37 4.43 5.61
C TRP A 65 -9.98 4.24 7.10
N LEU A 66 -9.31 3.15 7.44
CA LEU A 66 -8.80 2.95 8.80
C LEU A 66 -7.88 4.09 9.23
N LEU A 67 -6.90 4.43 8.38
CA LEU A 67 -5.92 5.50 8.67
C LEU A 67 -6.58 6.86 8.85
N GLU A 68 -7.50 7.23 7.96
CA GLU A 68 -8.27 8.48 8.08
C GLU A 68 -9.12 8.50 9.36
N SER A 69 -9.76 7.37 9.71
CA SER A 69 -10.57 7.25 10.93
C SER A 69 -9.75 7.37 12.21
N LEU A 70 -8.47 6.99 12.17
CA LEU A 70 -7.51 7.17 13.27
C LEU A 70 -6.96 8.61 13.33
N GLY A 71 -7.16 9.42 12.30
CA GLY A 71 -6.71 10.81 12.21
C GLY A 71 -5.41 11.03 11.45
N PHE A 72 -4.89 10.04 10.72
CA PHE A 72 -3.78 10.26 9.79
C PHE A 72 -4.23 11.10 8.61
N GLU A 73 -3.35 11.96 8.13
CA GLU A 73 -3.50 12.65 6.85
C GLU A 73 -3.05 11.73 5.71
N VAL A 74 -3.98 11.37 4.81
CA VAL A 74 -3.75 10.36 3.76
C VAL A 74 -3.99 10.95 2.38
N ILE A 75 -3.08 10.67 1.45
CA ILE A 75 -3.20 10.97 0.02
C ILE A 75 -3.37 9.66 -0.73
N SER A 76 -4.43 9.52 -1.52
CA SER A 76 -4.61 8.36 -2.40
C SER A 76 -3.86 8.52 -3.71
N TYR A 77 -3.14 7.49 -4.13
CA TYR A 77 -2.44 7.42 -5.40
C TYR A 77 -3.06 6.39 -6.32
N SER A 78 -3.18 6.75 -7.60
CA SER A 78 -3.43 5.81 -8.68
C SER A 78 -2.08 5.46 -9.30
N THR A 79 -1.71 4.20 -9.26
CA THR A 79 -0.39 3.71 -9.65
C THR A 79 -0.49 2.62 -10.71
N ARG A 80 0.64 2.24 -11.26
CA ARG A 80 0.77 1.14 -12.22
C ARG A 80 2.04 0.35 -11.99
N ILE A 81 2.05 -0.90 -12.42
CA ILE A 81 3.26 -1.70 -12.49
C ILE A 81 3.96 -1.37 -13.81
N ILE A 82 5.24 -1.02 -13.76
CA ILE A 82 6.08 -0.84 -14.93
C ILE A 82 6.69 -2.20 -15.26
N ALA A 83 6.08 -2.90 -16.21
CA ALA A 83 6.62 -4.16 -16.70
C ALA A 83 7.64 -3.93 -17.83
N LYS A 84 8.57 -4.87 -18.03
CA LYS A 84 9.52 -4.88 -19.16
C LYS A 84 8.82 -5.10 -20.54
N SER A 85 7.52 -4.90 -20.62
CA SER A 85 6.75 -5.03 -21.87
C SER A 85 6.70 -3.69 -22.59
N ALA A 86 6.58 -3.73 -23.93
CA ALA A 86 6.44 -2.54 -24.77
C ALA A 86 5.09 -1.81 -24.57
N LEU A 87 4.16 -2.39 -23.82
CA LEU A 87 2.84 -1.82 -23.58
C LEU A 87 2.79 -1.09 -22.23
N ILE A 88 2.32 0.15 -22.28
CA ILE A 88 2.05 0.94 -21.09
C ILE A 88 0.86 0.33 -20.36
N GLN A 89 1.08 -0.15 -19.15
CA GLN A 89 0.02 -0.68 -18.29
C GLN A 89 -0.90 0.47 -17.81
N ALA A 90 -2.20 0.19 -17.71
CA ALA A 90 -3.13 1.15 -17.13
C ALA A 90 -2.84 1.36 -15.62
N GLN A 91 -3.28 2.50 -15.08
CA GLN A 91 -3.19 2.79 -13.65
C GLN A 91 -4.30 2.03 -12.89
N THR A 92 -4.09 0.75 -12.69
CA THR A 92 -5.08 -0.16 -12.09
C THR A 92 -4.80 -0.48 -10.63
N HIS A 93 -3.68 0.03 -10.09
CA HIS A 93 -3.30 -0.21 -8.70
C HIS A 93 -3.50 1.05 -7.86
N ARG A 94 -4.00 0.87 -6.65
CA ARG A 94 -4.18 1.93 -5.65
C ARG A 94 -3.13 1.78 -4.55
N ALA A 95 -2.50 2.89 -4.18
CA ALA A 95 -1.61 2.99 -3.02
C ALA A 95 -1.89 4.29 -2.26
N MET A 96 -1.17 4.55 -1.18
CA MET A 96 -1.35 5.73 -0.34
C MET A 96 -0.04 6.41 0.00
N GLY A 97 -0.11 7.72 0.22
CA GLY A 97 0.90 8.48 0.95
C GLY A 97 0.33 8.93 2.28
N VAL A 98 1.02 8.66 3.37
CA VAL A 98 0.64 9.10 4.71
C VAL A 98 1.58 10.21 5.16
N ILE A 99 1.03 11.35 5.58
CA ILE A 99 1.82 12.51 6.00
C ILE A 99 2.05 12.44 7.51
N ILE A 100 3.32 12.39 7.91
CA ILE A 100 3.74 12.40 9.31
C ILE A 100 4.90 13.39 9.45
N ASP A 101 4.76 14.38 10.33
CA ASP A 101 5.78 15.41 10.58
C ASP A 101 6.27 16.08 9.28
N GLY A 102 5.36 16.39 8.36
CA GLY A 102 5.65 17.05 7.08
C GLY A 102 6.37 16.16 6.04
N LYS A 103 6.50 14.85 6.30
CA LYS A 103 7.08 13.87 5.39
C LYS A 103 5.99 12.93 4.88
N THR A 104 6.07 12.55 3.62
CA THR A 104 5.16 11.57 3.02
C THR A 104 5.77 10.18 3.07
N TYR A 105 5.02 9.23 3.60
CA TYR A 105 5.40 7.81 3.63
C TYR A 105 4.48 7.03 2.69
N PHE A 106 5.06 6.44 1.66
CA PHE A 106 4.35 5.56 0.74
C PHE A 106 3.95 4.27 1.46
N THR A 107 2.68 3.94 1.40
CA THR A 107 2.04 2.85 2.12
C THR A 107 1.14 2.08 1.18
N ASP A 108 1.25 0.76 1.19
CA ASP A 108 0.49 -0.12 0.32
C ASP A 108 0.31 -1.48 1.01
N VAL A 109 -0.90 -1.96 1.11
CA VAL A 109 -1.25 -3.26 1.70
C VAL A 109 -1.94 -4.20 0.70
N GLY A 110 -2.05 -3.75 -0.55
CA GLY A 110 -2.80 -4.43 -1.60
C GLY A 110 -1.92 -5.04 -2.70
N PHE A 111 -0.62 -5.17 -2.48
CA PHE A 111 0.25 -5.83 -3.43
C PHE A 111 0.47 -7.30 -3.03
N ASN A 112 0.68 -8.16 -4.01
CA ASN A 112 0.95 -9.57 -3.74
C ASN A 112 2.35 -9.73 -3.11
N TYR A 113 2.70 -10.87 -2.58
CA TYR A 113 3.72 -11.18 -1.56
C TYR A 113 5.16 -10.64 -1.76
N GLU A 114 5.52 -10.08 -2.89
CA GLU A 114 6.79 -9.36 -3.12
C GLU A 114 6.63 -7.85 -2.89
N HIS A 115 6.37 -7.44 -1.65
CA HIS A 115 6.06 -6.04 -1.37
C HIS A 115 6.67 -5.56 -0.06
N HIS A 116 6.97 -4.25 0.03
CA HIS A 116 7.51 -3.65 1.24
C HIS A 116 6.56 -3.82 2.43
N ARG A 117 7.09 -4.34 3.52
CA ARG A 117 6.34 -4.58 4.75
C ARG A 117 6.20 -3.35 5.64
N ILE A 118 6.96 -2.31 5.36
CA ILE A 118 7.00 -1.07 6.12
C ILE A 118 6.65 0.12 5.23
N PRO A 119 6.11 1.21 5.79
CA PRO A 119 5.95 2.46 5.06
C PRO A 119 7.32 2.98 4.57
N LEU A 120 7.40 3.40 3.32
CA LEU A 120 8.64 3.90 2.71
C LEU A 120 8.61 5.42 2.60
N LEU A 121 9.64 6.10 3.09
CA LEU A 121 9.75 7.55 2.92
C LEU A 121 9.80 7.89 1.43
N LEU A 122 8.85 8.70 0.96
CA LEU A 122 8.79 9.18 -0.42
C LEU A 122 9.84 10.27 -0.64
N LYS A 123 11.08 9.83 -0.80
CA LYS A 123 12.25 10.69 -1.01
C LYS A 123 13.09 10.15 -2.14
N GLU A 124 13.43 11.04 -3.08
CA GLU A 124 14.22 10.68 -4.26
C GLU A 124 15.63 10.21 -3.88
N ASN A 125 16.10 9.17 -4.54
CA ASN A 125 17.45 8.59 -4.41
C ASN A 125 17.85 8.22 -2.97
N PHE A 126 16.85 7.91 -2.12
CA PHE A 126 17.07 7.47 -0.76
C PHE A 126 16.83 5.96 -0.65
N LEU A 127 17.91 5.21 -0.38
CA LEU A 127 17.86 3.76 -0.25
C LEU A 127 17.25 3.39 1.11
N GLN A 128 16.28 2.48 1.09
CA GLN A 128 15.55 1.99 2.26
C GLN A 128 15.49 0.46 2.21
N THR A 129 15.29 -0.18 3.36
CA THR A 129 15.14 -1.64 3.45
C THR A 129 14.12 -2.00 4.52
N ASP A 130 13.39 -3.08 4.28
CA ASP A 130 12.54 -3.75 5.28
C ASP A 130 13.21 -4.99 5.89
N GLY A 131 14.49 -5.20 5.57
CA GLY A 131 15.29 -6.35 6.00
C GLY A 131 15.33 -7.50 4.98
N GLU A 132 14.38 -7.58 4.06
CA GLU A 132 14.33 -8.61 3.00
C GLU A 132 14.71 -8.03 1.64
N CYS A 133 14.21 -6.84 1.33
CA CYS A 133 14.46 -6.15 0.06
C CYS A 133 15.01 -4.74 0.29
N GLN A 134 15.56 -4.17 -0.77
CA GLN A 134 15.93 -2.76 -0.86
C GLN A 134 14.95 -2.02 -1.74
N TYR A 135 14.68 -0.76 -1.39
CA TYR A 135 13.72 0.10 -2.07
C TYR A 135 14.31 1.47 -2.32
N GLN A 136 14.04 2.03 -3.49
CA GLN A 136 14.45 3.39 -3.82
C GLN A 136 13.39 4.05 -4.69
N PHE A 137 13.08 5.31 -4.41
CA PHE A 137 12.27 6.13 -5.30
C PHE A 137 13.16 6.98 -6.20
N THR A 138 12.77 7.09 -7.47
CA THR A 138 13.33 8.03 -8.44
C THR A 138 12.22 8.89 -9.03
N ARG A 139 12.62 9.99 -9.67
CA ARG A 139 11.74 10.82 -10.48
C ARG A 139 12.00 10.54 -11.96
N ASP A 140 10.95 10.27 -12.68
CA ASP A 140 10.96 10.12 -14.12
C ASP A 140 10.07 11.19 -14.76
N GLU A 141 10.46 11.75 -15.90
CA GLU A 141 9.71 12.84 -16.57
C GLU A 141 8.33 12.38 -17.06
N PHE A 142 8.21 11.12 -17.46
CA PHE A 142 6.96 10.54 -17.96
C PHE A 142 6.16 9.81 -16.88
N TRP A 143 6.86 9.01 -16.05
CA TRP A 143 6.21 8.17 -15.04
C TRP A 143 5.94 8.89 -13.71
N GLY A 144 6.60 10.00 -13.45
CA GLY A 144 6.58 10.68 -12.17
C GLY A 144 7.41 9.94 -11.10
N TRP A 145 6.84 9.63 -9.97
CA TRP A 145 7.50 8.81 -8.96
C TRP A 145 7.54 7.35 -9.38
N VAL A 146 8.73 6.76 -9.36
CA VAL A 146 8.96 5.34 -9.64
C VAL A 146 9.59 4.68 -8.42
N LEU A 147 8.95 3.62 -7.91
CA LEU A 147 9.50 2.77 -6.86
C LEU A 147 10.26 1.61 -7.50
N TRP A 148 11.52 1.52 -7.16
CA TRP A 148 12.38 0.38 -7.49
C TRP A 148 12.49 -0.54 -6.30
N GLN A 149 12.44 -1.85 -6.56
CA GLN A 149 12.63 -2.91 -5.58
C GLN A 149 13.66 -3.89 -6.09
N GLY A 150 14.57 -4.30 -5.23
CA GLY A 150 15.59 -5.30 -5.54
C GLY A 150 16.03 -6.07 -4.30
N LEU A 151 16.70 -7.20 -4.53
CA LEU A 151 17.38 -7.91 -3.45
C LEU A 151 18.62 -7.12 -3.01
N PRO A 152 19.10 -7.25 -1.77
CA PRO A 152 20.23 -6.49 -1.24
C PRO A 152 21.50 -6.55 -2.07
N GLU A 153 21.72 -7.65 -2.80
CA GLU A 153 22.88 -7.86 -3.67
C GLU A 153 22.61 -7.58 -5.15
N SER A 154 21.37 -7.20 -5.52
CA SER A 154 21.03 -6.90 -6.91
C SER A 154 21.55 -5.52 -7.32
N LYS A 155 22.20 -5.43 -8.48
CA LYS A 155 22.41 -4.15 -9.14
C LYS A 155 21.09 -3.72 -9.81
N TRP A 156 20.71 -2.49 -9.57
CA TRP A 156 19.51 -1.85 -10.16
C TRP A 156 19.65 -1.70 -11.67
#